data_81288d63736d402e7a1ad48fcdf72fad
#
_entry.id   81288d63736d402e7a1ad48fcdf72fad
#
_cell.length_a   1.000
_cell.length_b   1.000
_cell.length_c   1.000
_cell.angle_alpha   90.00
_cell.angle_beta   90.00
_cell.angle_gamma   90.00
#
_symmetry.space_group_name_H-M   'P 1'
#
loop_
_entity.id
_entity.type
_entity.pdbx_description
1 polymer ?
#
loop_
_entity_poly.entity_id
_entity_poly.type
_entity_poly.pdbx_seq_one_letter_code
_entity_poly.pdbx_strand_id
1 'polypeptide(L)'
;KREHRLYQADFLLRFYNFKVSDLLDASHTNFNVLLDPKADWAIRHLNEFPKEINSCSYQELLKIPGIGPKGAKKIISSRRYFEITFEDLKKMNISLKRAKYFILCKGKYFMNKDFFNASFIMKNLLLEQDEIKESTERQLCLFHE
;
A
#
# COMPACT_ATOMS: atom_id res chain seq x y z
N LYS A 1 16.64 8.08 6.97
CA LYS A 1 15.50 7.90 6.05
C LYS A 1 15.89 7.40 4.69
N ARG A 2 16.89 8.00 4.07
CA ARG A 2 17.37 7.56 2.76
C ARG A 2 17.87 6.13 2.78
N GLU A 3 18.61 5.76 3.81
CA GLU A 3 19.14 4.41 3.95
C GLU A 3 18.03 3.38 4.05
N HIS A 4 16.99 3.67 4.84
CA HIS A 4 15.84 2.78 4.98
C HIS A 4 15.10 2.61 3.66
N ARG A 5 14.93 3.68 2.88
CA ARG A 5 14.27 3.62 1.57
C ARG A 5 15.08 2.82 0.56
N LEU A 6 16.40 2.96 0.59
CA LEU A 6 17.28 2.17 -0.28
C LEU A 6 17.19 0.69 0.06
N TYR A 7 17.09 0.34 1.33
CA TYR A 7 16.90 -1.03 1.78
C TYR A 7 15.59 -1.62 1.25
N GLN A 8 14.50 -0.89 1.35
CA GLN A 8 13.21 -1.33 0.85
C GLN A 8 13.22 -1.51 -0.66
N ALA A 9 13.86 -0.60 -1.38
CA ALA A 9 13.99 -0.69 -2.84
C ALA A 9 14.79 -1.94 -3.24
N ASP A 10 15.90 -2.22 -2.56
CA ASP A 10 16.73 -3.39 -2.80
C ASP A 10 15.92 -4.68 -2.56
N PHE A 11 15.14 -4.71 -1.48
CA PHE A 11 14.25 -5.83 -1.18
C PHE A 11 13.26 -6.10 -2.31
N LEU A 12 12.62 -5.05 -2.83
CA LEU A 12 11.66 -5.19 -3.92
C LEU A 12 12.32 -5.67 -5.22
N LEU A 13 13.52 -5.19 -5.52
CA LEU A 13 14.26 -5.63 -6.69
C LEU A 13 14.58 -7.12 -6.64
N ARG A 14 14.92 -7.63 -5.46
CA ARG A 14 15.28 -9.04 -5.26
C ARG A 14 14.09 -9.98 -5.22
N PHE A 15 13.06 -9.63 -4.48
CA PHE A 15 11.98 -10.55 -4.15
C PHE A 15 10.74 -10.40 -5.02
N TYR A 16 10.52 -9.24 -5.61
CA TYR A 16 9.36 -8.98 -6.45
C TYR A 16 9.73 -8.75 -7.92
N ASN A 17 11.01 -8.87 -8.26
CA ASN A 17 11.50 -8.74 -9.63
C ASN A 17 11.16 -7.39 -10.27
N PHE A 18 11.20 -6.32 -9.48
CA PHE A 18 11.03 -4.97 -9.99
C PHE A 18 12.29 -4.53 -10.74
N LYS A 19 12.09 -3.74 -11.80
CA LYS A 19 13.21 -3.14 -12.54
C LYS A 19 13.66 -1.85 -11.86
N VAL A 20 14.95 -1.56 -11.94
CA VAL A 20 15.50 -0.32 -11.38
C VAL A 20 14.78 0.91 -11.93
N SER A 21 14.44 0.89 -13.22
CA SER A 21 13.72 1.99 -13.86
C SER A 21 12.33 2.22 -13.27
N ASP A 22 11.70 1.17 -12.69
CA ASP A 22 10.39 1.30 -12.05
C ASP A 22 10.47 2.09 -10.75
N LEU A 23 11.62 2.05 -10.09
CA LEU A 23 11.81 2.70 -8.79
C LEU A 23 12.51 4.04 -8.89
N LEU A 24 13.26 4.29 -9.96
CA LEU A 24 14.12 5.46 -10.12
C LEU A 24 13.77 6.29 -11.35
N ASP A 25 12.50 6.52 -11.59
CA ASP A 25 12.07 7.44 -12.63
C ASP A 25 12.53 8.86 -12.27
N ALA A 26 13.17 9.55 -13.18
CA ALA A 26 13.72 10.88 -12.95
C ALA A 26 12.67 11.91 -12.50
N SER A 27 11.46 11.81 -13.01
CA SER A 27 10.36 12.70 -12.63
C SER A 27 9.82 12.44 -11.23
N HIS A 28 10.18 11.29 -10.63
CA HIS A 28 9.67 10.86 -9.34
C HIS A 28 10.75 10.62 -8.29
N THR A 29 11.98 11.08 -8.55
CA THR A 29 13.11 10.87 -7.63
C THR A 29 12.83 11.36 -6.21
N ASN A 30 12.16 12.49 -6.06
CA ASN A 30 11.83 13.04 -4.75
C ASN A 30 10.75 12.20 -4.04
N PHE A 31 9.85 11.61 -4.79
CA PHE A 31 8.79 10.76 -4.24
C PHE A 31 9.34 9.40 -3.79
N ASN A 32 10.35 8.88 -4.47
CA ASN A 32 11.01 7.64 -4.08
C ASN A 32 11.63 7.72 -2.69
N VAL A 33 11.96 8.92 -2.22
CA VAL A 33 12.48 9.14 -0.88
C VAL A 33 11.35 9.23 0.15
N LEU A 34 10.16 9.67 -0.26
CA LEU A 34 9.04 9.96 0.63
C LEU A 34 8.05 8.81 0.75
N LEU A 35 7.76 8.11 -0.34
CA LEU A 35 6.85 6.97 -0.34
C LEU A 35 7.60 5.66 -0.10
N ASP A 36 6.94 4.69 0.52
CA ASP A 36 7.50 3.36 0.57
C ASP A 36 7.54 2.76 -0.85
N PRO A 37 8.56 1.95 -1.19
CA PRO A 37 8.74 1.47 -2.56
C PRO A 37 7.56 0.68 -3.13
N LYS A 38 6.85 -0.06 -2.30
CA LYS A 38 5.68 -0.84 -2.74
C LYS A 38 4.54 0.08 -3.17
N ALA A 39 4.28 1.15 -2.40
CA ALA A 39 3.27 2.14 -2.74
C ALA A 39 3.67 2.93 -4.00
N ASP A 40 4.93 3.30 -4.11
CA ASP A 40 5.45 3.99 -5.28
C ASP A 40 5.28 3.15 -6.55
N TRP A 41 5.63 1.87 -6.47
CA TRP A 41 5.44 0.96 -7.60
C TRP A 41 3.97 0.88 -8.02
N ALA A 42 3.07 0.74 -7.04
CA ALA A 42 1.63 0.63 -7.31
C ALA A 42 1.09 1.89 -8.00
N ILE A 43 1.54 3.06 -7.59
CA ILE A 43 1.14 4.33 -8.22
C ILE A 43 1.61 4.39 -9.68
N ARG A 44 2.79 3.90 -9.96
CA ARG A 44 3.33 3.88 -11.33
C ARG A 44 2.63 2.84 -12.21
N HIS A 45 1.98 1.86 -11.60
CA HIS A 45 1.30 0.77 -12.30
C HIS A 45 -0.19 0.75 -12.01
N LEU A 46 -0.81 1.92 -11.95
CA LEU A 46 -2.25 2.03 -11.65
C LEU A 46 -3.15 1.32 -12.65
N ASN A 47 -2.65 1.04 -13.85
CA ASN A 47 -3.37 0.24 -14.84
C ASN A 47 -3.63 -1.20 -14.36
N GLU A 48 -2.85 -1.69 -13.38
CA GLU A 48 -3.06 -3.00 -12.77
C GLU A 48 -4.03 -2.96 -11.59
N PHE A 49 -4.47 -1.77 -11.19
CA PHE A 49 -5.35 -1.57 -10.04
C PHE A 49 -6.64 -0.86 -10.46
N PRO A 50 -7.67 -0.76 -9.61
CA PRO A 50 -7.79 -1.46 -8.33
C PRO A 50 -8.06 -2.97 -8.53
N LYS A 51 -7.69 -3.77 -7.54
CA LYS A 51 -7.88 -5.22 -7.59
C LYS A 51 -9.05 -5.63 -6.68
N GLU A 52 -9.88 -6.54 -7.19
CA GLU A 52 -11.03 -7.04 -6.43
C GLU A 52 -10.55 -8.03 -5.35
N ILE A 53 -10.77 -7.69 -4.09
CA ILE A 53 -10.32 -8.49 -2.95
C ILE A 53 -10.90 -9.90 -2.98
N ASN A 54 -12.13 -10.04 -3.46
CA ASN A 54 -12.84 -11.33 -3.45
C ASN A 54 -12.44 -12.28 -4.57
N SER A 55 -11.64 -11.83 -5.53
CA SER A 55 -11.30 -12.67 -6.69
C SER A 55 -9.82 -12.69 -7.10
N CYS A 56 -9.03 -11.73 -6.66
CA CYS A 56 -7.62 -11.67 -7.07
C CYS A 56 -6.80 -12.80 -6.45
N SER A 57 -5.68 -13.13 -7.08
CA SER A 57 -4.80 -14.21 -6.61
C SER A 57 -3.99 -13.79 -5.39
N TYR A 58 -3.40 -14.77 -4.72
CA TYR A 58 -2.50 -14.53 -3.60
C TYR A 58 -1.34 -13.62 -4.00
N GLN A 59 -0.75 -13.86 -5.16
CA GLN A 59 0.35 -13.06 -5.68
C GLN A 59 -0.07 -11.61 -5.92
N GLU A 60 -1.26 -11.41 -6.44
CA GLU A 60 -1.80 -10.07 -6.65
C GLU A 60 -2.06 -9.35 -5.33
N LEU A 61 -2.55 -10.06 -4.33
CA LEU A 61 -2.75 -9.50 -2.99
C LEU A 61 -1.45 -8.98 -2.39
N LEU A 62 -0.35 -9.69 -2.60
CA LEU A 62 0.96 -9.29 -2.08
C LEU A 62 1.49 -8.01 -2.71
N LYS A 63 1.01 -7.65 -3.89
CA LYS A 63 1.40 -6.40 -4.57
C LYS A 63 0.64 -5.18 -4.07
N ILE A 64 -0.42 -5.39 -3.32
CA ILE A 64 -1.24 -4.29 -2.82
C ILE A 64 -0.57 -3.67 -1.60
N PRO A 65 -0.29 -2.34 -1.61
CA PRO A 65 0.26 -1.68 -0.42
C PRO A 65 -0.65 -1.88 0.79
N GLY A 66 -0.05 -2.19 1.94
CA GLY A 66 -0.80 -2.44 3.17
C GLY A 66 -1.21 -3.89 3.39
N ILE A 67 -1.07 -4.76 2.39
CA ILE A 67 -1.39 -6.17 2.52
C ILE A 67 -0.11 -7.01 2.48
N GLY A 68 0.20 -7.67 3.59
CA GLY A 68 1.33 -8.58 3.68
C GLY A 68 0.88 -10.03 3.58
N PRO A 69 1.82 -10.99 3.75
CA PRO A 69 1.49 -12.42 3.66
C PRO A 69 0.41 -12.87 4.63
N LYS A 70 0.41 -12.39 5.86
CA LYS A 70 -0.62 -12.74 6.84
C LYS A 70 -2.00 -12.24 6.43
N GLY A 71 -2.06 -10.98 5.98
CA GLY A 71 -3.31 -10.38 5.52
C GLY A 71 -3.85 -11.09 4.28
N ALA A 72 -2.98 -11.39 3.33
CA ALA A 72 -3.35 -12.10 2.10
C ALA A 72 -3.94 -13.48 2.41
N LYS A 73 -3.32 -14.22 3.33
CA LYS A 73 -3.82 -15.54 3.74
C LYS A 73 -5.18 -15.44 4.43
N LYS A 74 -5.38 -14.45 5.28
CA LYS A 74 -6.68 -14.22 5.93
C LYS A 74 -7.77 -13.92 4.91
N ILE A 75 -7.46 -13.11 3.91
CA ILE A 75 -8.40 -12.77 2.85
C ILE A 75 -8.80 -14.03 2.07
N ILE A 76 -7.83 -14.83 1.66
CA ILE A 76 -8.09 -16.05 0.89
C ILE A 76 -8.92 -17.04 1.68
N SER A 77 -8.63 -17.21 2.97
CA SER A 77 -9.41 -18.08 3.86
C SER A 77 -10.84 -17.59 4.03
N SER A 78 -11.00 -16.32 4.31
CA SER A 78 -12.30 -15.73 4.66
C SER A 78 -13.26 -15.64 3.49
N ARG A 79 -12.75 -15.32 2.29
CA ARG A 79 -13.60 -15.14 1.12
C ARG A 79 -14.28 -16.41 0.63
N ARG A 80 -13.86 -17.56 1.14
CA ARG A 80 -14.53 -18.85 0.88
C ARG A 80 -15.91 -18.93 1.54
N TYR A 81 -16.09 -18.18 2.62
CA TYR A 81 -17.28 -18.26 3.45
C TYR A 81 -18.24 -17.08 3.27
N PHE A 82 -17.71 -15.92 2.89
CA PHE A 82 -18.50 -14.71 2.68
C PHE A 82 -17.78 -13.74 1.77
N GLU A 83 -18.52 -12.81 1.18
CA GLU A 83 -17.90 -11.73 0.40
C GLU A 83 -17.34 -10.67 1.34
N ILE A 84 -16.08 -10.35 1.16
CA ILE A 84 -15.35 -9.44 2.04
C ILE A 84 -15.69 -7.99 1.71
N THR A 85 -16.02 -7.21 2.75
CA THR A 85 -16.26 -5.77 2.68
C THR A 85 -15.08 -5.01 3.27
N PHE A 86 -15.08 -3.68 3.14
CA PHE A 86 -14.05 -2.85 3.77
C PHE A 86 -14.06 -3.00 5.30
N GLU A 87 -15.23 -3.14 5.89
CA GLU A 87 -15.35 -3.36 7.34
C GLU A 87 -14.73 -4.67 7.77
N ASP A 88 -14.93 -5.73 6.99
CA ASP A 88 -14.32 -7.03 7.26
C ASP A 88 -12.80 -6.96 7.24
N LEU A 89 -12.23 -6.23 6.27
CA LEU A 89 -10.79 -6.02 6.20
C LEU A 89 -10.26 -5.31 7.44
N LYS A 90 -11.00 -4.34 7.92
CA LYS A 90 -10.64 -3.60 9.13
C LYS A 90 -10.61 -4.52 10.34
N LYS A 91 -11.59 -5.42 10.46
CA LYS A 91 -11.65 -6.42 11.53
C LYS A 91 -10.52 -7.44 11.46
N MET A 92 -10.00 -7.69 10.27
CA MET A 92 -8.87 -8.60 10.06
C MET A 92 -7.52 -7.96 10.36
N ASN A 93 -7.50 -6.73 10.84
CA ASN A 93 -6.28 -5.96 11.12
C ASN A 93 -5.44 -5.67 9.86
N ILE A 94 -6.10 -5.52 8.72
CA ILE A 94 -5.43 -5.11 7.49
C ILE A 94 -5.38 -3.59 7.46
N SER A 95 -4.22 -3.05 7.12
CA SER A 95 -4.02 -1.60 7.07
C SER A 95 -4.77 -0.99 5.88
N LEU A 96 -6.00 -0.54 6.11
CA LEU A 96 -6.81 0.09 5.08
C LEU A 96 -6.31 1.48 4.68
N LYS A 97 -5.50 2.11 5.51
CA LYS A 97 -4.96 3.44 5.21
C LYS A 97 -4.22 3.49 3.88
N ARG A 98 -3.56 2.40 3.52
CA ARG A 98 -2.88 2.28 2.24
C ARG A 98 -3.65 1.44 1.24
N ALA A 99 -4.17 0.30 1.69
CA ALA A 99 -4.81 -0.66 0.80
C ALA A 99 -6.08 -0.13 0.12
N LYS A 100 -6.84 0.71 0.81
CA LYS A 100 -8.12 1.20 0.28
C LYS A 100 -8.04 1.88 -1.08
N TYR A 101 -6.89 2.48 -1.39
CA TYR A 101 -6.70 3.19 -2.67
C TYR A 101 -6.51 2.23 -3.85
N PHE A 102 -6.19 0.99 -3.59
CA PHE A 102 -5.78 0.03 -4.62
C PHE A 102 -6.69 -1.19 -4.73
N ILE A 103 -7.82 -1.20 -4.04
CA ILE A 103 -8.71 -2.35 -3.98
C ILE A 103 -10.16 -2.02 -4.26
N LEU A 104 -10.89 -3.05 -4.68
CA LEU A 104 -12.34 -3.04 -4.73
C LEU A 104 -12.87 -4.12 -3.79
N CYS A 105 -13.99 -3.84 -3.15
CA CYS A 105 -14.73 -4.83 -2.38
C CYS A 105 -16.11 -4.95 -3.00
N LYS A 106 -16.46 -6.11 -3.55
CA LYS A 106 -17.70 -6.35 -4.27
C LYS A 106 -17.89 -5.37 -5.43
N GLY A 107 -16.82 -5.08 -6.15
CA GLY A 107 -16.82 -4.15 -7.26
C GLY A 107 -16.91 -2.67 -6.88
N LYS A 108 -16.87 -2.35 -5.60
CA LYS A 108 -16.97 -0.97 -5.12
C LYS A 108 -15.64 -0.44 -4.62
N TYR A 109 -15.30 0.78 -5.04
CA TYR A 109 -14.19 1.53 -4.51
C TYR A 109 -14.64 2.24 -3.23
N PHE A 110 -13.69 2.59 -2.34
CA PHE A 110 -14.03 3.19 -1.05
C PHE A 110 -14.64 4.61 -1.18
N MET A 111 -14.45 5.25 -2.31
CA MET A 111 -15.04 6.54 -2.63
C MET A 111 -15.30 6.62 -4.14
N ASN A 112 -15.62 7.80 -4.66
CA ASN A 112 -15.88 7.98 -6.08
C ASN A 112 -14.65 7.56 -6.91
N LYS A 113 -14.89 6.81 -8.00
CA LYS A 113 -13.84 6.32 -8.89
C LYS A 113 -13.00 7.43 -9.51
N ASP A 114 -13.53 8.65 -9.59
CA ASP A 114 -12.80 9.80 -10.11
C ASP A 114 -11.56 10.12 -9.28
N PHE A 115 -11.53 9.70 -8.01
CA PHE A 115 -10.38 9.86 -7.13
C PHE A 115 -9.32 8.76 -7.32
N PHE A 116 -9.57 7.80 -8.18
CA PHE A 116 -8.56 6.79 -8.51
C PHE A 116 -7.59 7.37 -9.54
N ASN A 117 -6.68 8.21 -9.05
CA ASN A 117 -5.62 8.80 -9.89
C ASN A 117 -4.34 8.96 -9.06
N ALA A 118 -3.21 8.98 -9.75
CA ALA A 118 -1.90 9.00 -9.10
C ALA A 118 -1.70 10.20 -8.18
N SER A 119 -2.11 11.37 -8.61
CA SER A 119 -1.91 12.60 -7.83
C SER A 119 -2.65 12.56 -6.49
N PHE A 120 -3.91 12.17 -6.51
CA PHE A 120 -4.74 12.10 -5.32
C PHE A 120 -4.20 11.05 -4.35
N ILE A 121 -3.92 9.85 -4.86
CA ILE A 121 -3.45 8.73 -4.05
C ILE A 121 -2.10 9.06 -3.40
N MET A 122 -1.16 9.59 -4.19
CA MET A 122 0.16 9.97 -3.72
C MET A 122 0.09 11.01 -2.61
N LYS A 123 -0.71 12.05 -2.82
CA LYS A 123 -0.88 13.11 -1.83
C LYS A 123 -1.39 12.57 -0.49
N ASN A 124 -2.40 11.72 -0.54
CA ASN A 124 -2.99 11.15 0.68
C ASN A 124 -2.04 10.17 1.38
N LEU A 125 -1.29 9.36 0.64
CA LEU A 125 -0.31 8.47 1.22
C LEU A 125 0.81 9.23 1.92
N LEU A 126 1.26 10.32 1.34
CA LEU A 126 2.30 11.16 1.94
C LEU A 126 1.81 11.82 3.24
N LEU A 127 0.58 12.32 3.25
CA LEU A 127 -0.01 12.91 4.45
C LEU A 127 -0.12 11.89 5.59
N GLU A 128 -0.55 10.69 5.28
CA GLU A 128 -0.66 9.61 6.28
C GLU A 128 0.70 9.21 6.84
N GLN A 129 1.73 9.18 6.01
CA GLN A 129 3.09 8.91 6.47
C GLN A 129 3.59 9.96 7.45
N ASP A 130 3.34 11.22 7.17
CA ASP A 130 3.74 12.31 8.04
C ASP A 130 3.05 12.24 9.40
N GLU A 131 1.77 11.90 9.43
CA GLU A 131 1.02 11.72 10.68
C GLU A 131 1.60 10.58 11.52
N ILE A 132 1.88 9.45 10.93
CA ILE A 132 2.47 8.30 11.63
C ILE A 132 3.82 8.67 12.22
N LYS A 133 4.62 9.41 11.46
CA LYS A 133 5.94 9.82 11.86
C LYS A 133 5.93 10.77 13.03
N GLU A 134 5.06 11.78 13.00
CA GLU A 134 4.87 12.71 14.12
C GLU A 134 4.45 11.97 15.38
N SER A 135 3.52 11.06 15.25
CA SER A 135 3.04 10.22 16.34
C SER A 135 4.16 9.42 16.99
N THR A 136 5.02 8.81 16.18
CA THR A 136 6.16 8.03 16.63
C THR A 136 7.18 8.92 17.33
N GLU A 137 7.48 10.07 16.79
CA GLU A 137 8.42 11.03 17.39
C GLU A 137 7.91 11.53 18.74
N ARG A 138 6.62 11.79 18.89
CA ARG A 138 6.02 12.16 20.16
C ARG A 138 6.16 11.06 21.22
N GLN A 139 5.94 9.83 20.83
CA GLN A 139 6.10 8.69 21.73
C GLN A 139 7.54 8.54 22.19
N LEU A 140 8.50 8.67 21.29
CA LEU A 140 9.90 8.61 21.63
C LEU A 140 10.34 9.73 22.59
N CYS A 141 9.83 10.92 22.39
CA CYS A 141 10.10 12.04 23.30
C CYS A 141 9.57 11.79 24.72
N LEU A 142 8.42 11.15 24.84
CA LEU A 142 7.84 10.80 26.14
C LEU A 142 8.67 9.77 26.89
N PHE A 143 9.32 8.86 26.18
CA PHE A 143 10.14 7.82 26.80
C PHE A 143 11.54 8.30 27.18
N HIS A 144 12.01 9.40 26.63
CA HIS A 144 13.37 9.90 26.88
C HIS A 144 13.43 11.02 27.94
N GLU A 145 12.32 11.42 28.47
CA GLU A 145 12.25 12.33 29.60
C GLU A 145 12.29 11.55 30.92
#